data_d076b325ba47d6a1f1cd24cf7bfb79a3
#
_entry.id   d076b325ba47d6a1f1cd24cf7bfb79a3
#
_cell.length_a   1.000
_cell.length_b   1.000
_cell.length_c   1.000
_cell.angle_alpha   90.00
_cell.angle_beta   90.00
_cell.angle_gamma   90.00
#
_symmetry.space_group_name_H-M   'P 1'
#
loop_
_entity.id
_entity.type
_entity.pdbx_description
1 polymer ?
#
loop_
_entity_poly.entity_id
_entity_poly.type
_entity_poly.pdbx_seq_one_letter_code
_entity_poly.pdbx_strand_id
1 'polypeptide(L)'
;RTKLVLEATDDEVNALKALMDQYQEKDYTVSSWKEFEKVYNDVKAALENENTSDDVQALTNTLKEAAQKLVKRGNLDGIHGLLDQIKQLDSKKYTEASYSKLIDVVTEISKKLENSSEMTQEEVDALVGELQNAINALEKAPTITTDTNEPAHKPQVVTNNKVKTGDSTSVWTFATFALMAAIVYVSLRKRTKED
;
A
#
# COMPACT_ATOMS: atom_id res chain seq x y z
N ARG A 1 -36.44 48.48 -4.12
CA ARG A 1 -35.01 48.71 -3.80
C ARG A 1 -34.20 47.84 -4.73
N THR A 2 -33.49 48.42 -5.67
CA THR A 2 -32.56 47.69 -6.52
C THR A 2 -31.36 47.34 -5.68
N LYS A 3 -31.07 46.03 -5.51
CA LYS A 3 -29.86 45.56 -4.83
C LYS A 3 -28.70 45.99 -5.70
N LEU A 4 -27.74 46.73 -5.16
CA LEU A 4 -26.49 47.02 -5.87
C LEU A 4 -25.73 45.68 -6.02
N VAL A 5 -25.51 45.28 -7.25
CA VAL A 5 -24.71 44.12 -7.61
C VAL A 5 -23.27 44.61 -7.72
N LEU A 6 -22.38 44.07 -6.91
CA LEU A 6 -20.94 44.36 -6.95
C LEU A 6 -20.26 43.30 -7.81
N GLU A 7 -19.46 43.72 -8.77
CA GLU A 7 -18.59 42.83 -9.52
C GLU A 7 -17.54 42.23 -8.57
N ALA A 8 -17.16 40.97 -8.82
CA ALA A 8 -16.13 40.32 -8.06
C ALA A 8 -14.79 41.01 -8.27
N THR A 9 -14.05 41.18 -7.18
CA THR A 9 -12.70 41.74 -7.24
C THR A 9 -11.72 40.66 -7.68
N ASP A 10 -10.58 41.07 -8.26
CA ASP A 10 -9.48 40.13 -8.59
C ASP A 10 -8.98 39.36 -7.36
N ASP A 11 -8.99 39.98 -6.18
CA ASP A 11 -8.58 39.33 -4.93
C ASP A 11 -9.53 38.19 -4.55
N GLU A 12 -10.84 38.34 -4.69
CA GLU A 12 -11.83 37.30 -4.42
C GLU A 12 -11.69 36.14 -5.39
N VAL A 13 -11.52 36.40 -6.68
CA VAL A 13 -11.32 35.40 -7.71
C VAL A 13 -9.98 34.64 -7.48
N ASN A 14 -8.91 35.36 -7.18
CA ASN A 14 -7.61 34.76 -6.92
C ASN A 14 -7.62 33.93 -5.64
N ALA A 15 -8.37 34.36 -4.60
CA ALA A 15 -8.53 33.56 -3.38
C ALA A 15 -9.23 32.22 -3.65
N LEU A 16 -10.27 32.22 -4.52
CA LEU A 16 -10.93 30.97 -4.89
C LEU A 16 -10.02 30.07 -5.74
N LYS A 17 -9.26 30.64 -6.69
CA LYS A 17 -8.27 29.86 -7.47
C LYS A 17 -7.20 29.25 -6.55
N ALA A 18 -6.66 30.02 -5.60
CA ALA A 18 -5.69 29.52 -4.63
C ALA A 18 -6.28 28.41 -3.73
N LEU A 19 -7.56 28.46 -3.40
CA LEU A 19 -8.25 27.39 -2.69
C LEU A 19 -8.37 26.14 -3.58
N MET A 20 -8.67 26.29 -4.87
CA MET A 20 -8.75 25.17 -5.82
C MET A 20 -7.40 24.46 -5.96
N ASP A 21 -6.30 25.22 -6.02
CA ASP A 21 -4.94 24.68 -6.17
C ASP A 21 -4.47 23.83 -4.97
N GLN A 22 -5.16 23.91 -3.82
CA GLN A 22 -4.85 23.08 -2.66
C GLN A 22 -5.31 21.64 -2.83
N TYR A 23 -6.22 21.35 -3.75
CA TYR A 23 -6.74 20.00 -3.96
C TYR A 23 -6.04 19.33 -5.14
N GLN A 24 -5.39 18.18 -4.87
CA GLN A 24 -4.69 17.40 -5.89
C GLN A 24 -5.21 15.95 -5.87
N GLU A 25 -5.54 15.42 -7.04
CA GLU A 25 -6.09 14.07 -7.21
C GLU A 25 -5.29 12.99 -6.47
N LYS A 26 -3.96 13.09 -6.53
CA LYS A 26 -3.05 12.12 -5.92
C LYS A 26 -3.21 11.96 -4.40
N ASP A 27 -3.76 12.97 -3.71
CA ASP A 27 -3.86 13.02 -2.24
C ASP A 27 -5.14 12.36 -1.73
N TYR A 28 -6.06 12.00 -2.63
CA TYR A 28 -7.38 11.50 -2.28
C TYR A 28 -7.67 10.15 -2.92
N THR A 29 -8.66 9.43 -2.38
CA THR A 29 -9.14 8.20 -3.00
C THR A 29 -9.80 8.51 -4.33
N VAL A 30 -9.64 7.60 -5.31
CA VAL A 30 -10.17 7.80 -6.67
C VAL A 30 -11.68 8.04 -6.67
N SER A 31 -12.41 7.29 -5.85
CA SER A 31 -13.87 7.42 -5.76
C SER A 31 -14.28 8.80 -5.24
N SER A 32 -13.65 9.29 -4.16
CA SER A 32 -13.98 10.59 -3.58
C SER A 32 -13.55 11.75 -4.50
N TRP A 33 -12.40 11.61 -5.16
CA TRP A 33 -11.93 12.59 -6.13
C TRP A 33 -12.88 12.73 -7.32
N LYS A 34 -13.35 11.63 -7.89
CA LYS A 34 -14.25 11.61 -9.04
C LYS A 34 -15.55 12.39 -8.80
N GLU A 35 -16.09 12.33 -7.59
CA GLU A 35 -17.28 13.11 -7.23
C GLU A 35 -16.93 14.59 -7.02
N PHE A 36 -15.79 14.88 -6.41
CA PHE A 36 -15.29 16.25 -6.21
C PHE A 36 -14.93 16.92 -7.55
N GLU A 37 -14.28 16.20 -8.45
CA GLU A 37 -13.81 16.70 -9.76
C GLU A 37 -14.94 17.31 -10.58
N LYS A 38 -16.15 16.76 -10.51
CA LYS A 38 -17.31 17.34 -11.19
C LYS A 38 -17.58 18.75 -10.70
N VAL A 39 -17.65 18.92 -9.38
CA VAL A 39 -17.88 20.23 -8.76
C VAL A 39 -16.71 21.18 -9.02
N TYR A 40 -15.48 20.66 -8.94
CA TYR A 40 -14.26 21.43 -9.24
C TYR A 40 -14.28 21.99 -10.66
N ASN A 41 -14.65 21.18 -11.64
CA ASN A 41 -14.74 21.61 -13.04
C ASN A 41 -15.89 22.60 -13.28
N ASP A 42 -17.03 22.41 -12.62
CA ASP A 42 -18.16 23.33 -12.69
C ASP A 42 -17.78 24.72 -12.11
N VAL A 43 -17.11 24.74 -10.96
CA VAL A 43 -16.59 25.98 -10.34
C VAL A 43 -15.57 26.65 -11.25
N LYS A 44 -14.64 25.87 -11.82
CA LYS A 44 -13.63 26.39 -12.76
C LYS A 44 -14.27 27.03 -13.98
N ALA A 45 -15.23 26.35 -14.59
CA ALA A 45 -15.95 26.87 -15.75
C ALA A 45 -16.77 28.16 -15.44
N ALA A 46 -17.38 28.21 -14.25
CA ALA A 46 -18.11 29.35 -13.79
C ALA A 46 -17.22 30.59 -13.61
N LEU A 47 -15.98 30.40 -13.16
CA LEU A 47 -15.00 31.48 -12.99
C LEU A 47 -14.49 32.10 -14.31
N GLU A 48 -14.75 31.47 -15.46
CA GLU A 48 -14.41 32.04 -16.79
C GLU A 48 -15.42 33.09 -17.25
N ASN A 49 -16.54 33.18 -16.54
CA ASN A 49 -17.58 34.20 -16.86
C ASN A 49 -17.41 35.45 -15.98
N GLU A 50 -18.15 36.51 -16.34
CA GLU A 50 -18.30 37.68 -15.45
C GLU A 50 -19.06 37.26 -14.20
N ASN A 51 -18.46 37.47 -13.03
CA ASN A 51 -19.02 37.05 -11.74
C ASN A 51 -19.19 38.27 -10.84
N THR A 52 -20.20 38.20 -9.98
CA THR A 52 -20.35 39.13 -8.86
C THR A 52 -19.63 38.59 -7.62
N SER A 53 -19.38 39.43 -6.61
CA SER A 53 -18.86 39.00 -5.32
C SER A 53 -19.73 37.91 -4.64
N ASP A 54 -21.07 38.04 -4.78
CA ASP A 54 -22.02 37.04 -4.29
C ASP A 54 -21.84 35.67 -4.99
N ASP A 55 -21.57 35.69 -6.32
CA ASP A 55 -21.33 34.49 -7.12
C ASP A 55 -20.02 33.79 -6.70
N VAL A 56 -18.92 34.54 -6.57
CA VAL A 56 -17.63 33.98 -6.13
C VAL A 56 -17.73 33.38 -4.72
N GLN A 57 -18.47 34.03 -3.83
CA GLN A 57 -18.75 33.50 -2.50
C GLN A 57 -19.56 32.21 -2.56
N ALA A 58 -20.58 32.13 -3.40
CA ALA A 58 -21.39 30.93 -3.60
C ALA A 58 -20.55 29.76 -4.17
N LEU A 59 -19.71 30.03 -5.19
CA LEU A 59 -18.78 29.06 -5.76
C LEU A 59 -17.77 28.56 -4.72
N THR A 60 -17.24 29.45 -3.89
CA THR A 60 -16.35 29.10 -2.79
C THR A 60 -17.00 28.14 -1.79
N ASN A 61 -18.25 28.41 -1.41
CA ASN A 61 -19.00 27.56 -0.50
C ASN A 61 -19.28 26.19 -1.13
N THR A 62 -19.71 26.17 -2.38
CA THR A 62 -19.97 24.92 -3.13
C THR A 62 -18.71 24.04 -3.19
N LEU A 63 -17.54 24.62 -3.51
CA LEU A 63 -16.28 23.91 -3.53
C LEU A 63 -15.91 23.34 -2.15
N LYS A 64 -16.06 24.16 -1.08
CA LYS A 64 -15.77 23.73 0.29
C LYS A 64 -16.68 22.59 0.74
N GLU A 65 -17.97 22.64 0.44
CA GLU A 65 -18.92 21.58 0.77
C GLU A 65 -18.59 20.27 0.03
N ALA A 66 -18.19 20.35 -1.24
CA ALA A 66 -17.73 19.19 -1.98
C ALA A 66 -16.43 18.64 -1.40
N ALA A 67 -15.49 19.51 -1.02
CA ALA A 67 -14.21 19.12 -0.44
C ALA A 67 -14.33 18.40 0.91
N GLN A 68 -15.39 18.66 1.69
CA GLN A 68 -15.66 17.94 2.94
C GLN A 68 -15.93 16.44 2.74
N LYS A 69 -16.26 16.02 1.52
CA LYS A 69 -16.51 14.62 1.15
C LYS A 69 -15.26 13.91 0.63
N LEU A 70 -14.16 14.65 0.46
CA LEU A 70 -12.90 14.08 0.01
C LEU A 70 -12.31 13.17 1.11
N VAL A 71 -11.89 11.99 0.70
CA VAL A 71 -11.24 11.00 1.57
C VAL A 71 -9.77 10.94 1.21
N LYS A 72 -8.89 11.26 2.15
CA LYS A 72 -7.44 11.19 1.93
C LYS A 72 -6.98 9.76 1.68
N ARG A 73 -6.13 9.58 0.68
CA ARG A 73 -5.48 8.30 0.39
C ARG A 73 -4.38 8.02 1.39
N GLY A 74 -4.23 6.76 1.78
CA GLY A 74 -3.18 6.32 2.70
C GLY A 74 -1.80 6.32 2.06
N ASN A 75 -0.78 6.65 2.84
CA ASN A 75 0.62 6.57 2.45
C ASN A 75 1.13 5.12 2.57
N LEU A 76 1.58 4.54 1.47
CA LEU A 76 2.03 3.15 1.38
C LEU A 76 3.51 2.93 1.73
N ASP A 77 4.27 3.96 2.05
CA ASP A 77 5.72 3.86 2.26
C ASP A 77 6.08 2.86 3.37
N GLY A 78 5.29 2.83 4.45
CA GLY A 78 5.47 1.86 5.53
C GLY A 78 5.31 0.41 5.07
N ILE A 79 4.31 0.13 4.24
CA ILE A 79 4.11 -1.22 3.66
C ILE A 79 5.27 -1.58 2.74
N HIS A 80 5.67 -0.67 1.85
CA HIS A 80 6.79 -0.92 0.92
C HIS A 80 8.09 -1.19 1.68
N GLY A 81 8.37 -0.43 2.74
CA GLY A 81 9.54 -0.65 3.59
C GLY A 81 9.56 -2.05 4.24
N LEU A 82 8.43 -2.53 4.76
CA LEU A 82 8.31 -3.86 5.34
C LEU A 82 8.42 -4.96 4.29
N LEU A 83 7.82 -4.79 3.12
CA LEU A 83 7.95 -5.75 2.02
C LEU A 83 9.40 -5.86 1.53
N ASP A 84 10.14 -4.76 1.50
CA ASP A 84 11.56 -4.76 1.15
C ASP A 84 12.43 -5.43 2.24
N GLN A 85 12.09 -5.28 3.52
CA GLN A 85 12.70 -6.05 4.60
C GLN A 85 12.44 -7.55 4.42
N ILE A 86 11.21 -7.95 4.14
CA ILE A 86 10.83 -9.36 3.96
C ILE A 86 11.60 -10.00 2.80
N LYS A 87 11.82 -9.28 1.71
CA LYS A 87 12.62 -9.76 0.56
C LYS A 87 14.08 -10.07 0.93
N GLN A 88 14.62 -9.41 1.95
CA GLN A 88 15.99 -9.62 2.41
C GLN A 88 16.11 -10.75 3.45
N LEU A 89 14.99 -11.32 3.91
CA LEU A 89 15.00 -12.42 4.86
C LEU A 89 15.51 -13.71 4.19
N ASP A 90 16.47 -14.38 4.85
CA ASP A 90 16.91 -15.70 4.46
C ASP A 90 15.95 -16.75 5.06
N SER A 91 15.11 -17.36 4.23
CA SER A 91 14.11 -18.36 4.64
C SER A 91 14.72 -19.53 5.42
N LYS A 92 15.99 -19.89 5.16
CA LYS A 92 16.69 -20.98 5.82
C LYS A 92 16.98 -20.74 7.31
N LYS A 93 16.88 -19.47 7.75
CA LYS A 93 17.09 -19.09 9.15
C LYS A 93 15.86 -19.28 10.02
N TYR A 94 14.72 -19.60 9.43
CA TYR A 94 13.44 -19.70 10.11
C TYR A 94 12.80 -21.08 9.93
N THR A 95 11.86 -21.42 10.82
CA THR A 95 11.07 -22.63 10.63
C THR A 95 10.18 -22.51 9.41
N GLU A 96 10.00 -23.60 8.67
CA GLU A 96 9.15 -23.61 7.47
C GLU A 96 7.72 -23.15 7.79
N ALA A 97 7.19 -23.58 8.94
CA ALA A 97 5.83 -23.22 9.38
C ALA A 97 5.66 -21.72 9.62
N SER A 98 6.63 -21.07 10.28
CA SER A 98 6.54 -19.63 10.57
C SER A 98 6.76 -18.79 9.31
N TYR A 99 7.71 -19.21 8.47
CA TYR A 99 7.98 -18.51 7.21
C TYR A 99 6.81 -18.62 6.21
N SER A 100 6.16 -19.81 6.14
CA SER A 100 4.96 -20.00 5.34
C SER A 100 3.84 -19.03 5.71
N LYS A 101 3.56 -18.89 7.00
CA LYS A 101 2.54 -17.96 7.50
C LYS A 101 2.85 -16.51 7.09
N LEU A 102 4.13 -16.11 7.15
CA LEU A 102 4.54 -14.78 6.68
C LEU A 102 4.22 -14.61 5.18
N ILE A 103 4.54 -15.60 4.36
CA ILE A 103 4.27 -15.55 2.90
C ILE A 103 2.77 -15.51 2.62
N ASP A 104 1.94 -16.21 3.39
CA ASP A 104 0.48 -16.13 3.26
C ASP A 104 -0.03 -14.70 3.54
N VAL A 105 0.45 -14.08 4.63
CA VAL A 105 0.11 -12.67 4.96
C VAL A 105 0.57 -11.73 3.85
N VAL A 106 1.80 -11.87 3.36
CA VAL A 106 2.32 -11.06 2.24
C VAL A 106 1.44 -11.20 0.99
N THR A 107 0.98 -12.42 0.71
CA THR A 107 0.10 -12.69 -0.45
C THR A 107 -1.24 -12.00 -0.31
N GLU A 108 -1.86 -12.08 0.87
CA GLU A 108 -3.15 -11.41 1.13
C GLU A 108 -3.03 -9.90 1.04
N ILE A 109 -1.99 -9.33 1.64
CA ILE A 109 -1.74 -7.89 1.58
C ILE A 109 -1.48 -7.43 0.15
N SER A 110 -0.70 -8.21 -0.64
CA SER A 110 -0.46 -7.89 -2.05
C SER A 110 -1.75 -7.80 -2.86
N LYS A 111 -2.73 -8.68 -2.61
CA LYS A 111 -4.05 -8.62 -3.23
C LYS A 111 -4.83 -7.36 -2.81
N LYS A 112 -4.80 -7.03 -1.51
CA LYS A 112 -5.44 -5.81 -1.02
C LYS A 112 -4.83 -4.55 -1.68
N LEU A 113 -3.51 -4.52 -1.87
CA LEU A 113 -2.79 -3.41 -2.50
C LEU A 113 -3.15 -3.19 -3.99
N GLU A 114 -3.77 -4.15 -4.68
CA GLU A 114 -4.28 -3.94 -6.03
C GLU A 114 -5.31 -2.81 -6.08
N ASN A 115 -6.03 -2.58 -4.97
CA ASN A 115 -6.99 -1.49 -4.81
C ASN A 115 -6.49 -0.34 -3.91
N SER A 116 -5.19 -0.17 -3.82
CA SER A 116 -4.56 0.81 -2.90
C SER A 116 -4.92 2.28 -3.19
N SER A 117 -5.43 2.59 -4.38
CA SER A 117 -5.93 3.92 -4.71
C SER A 117 -7.21 4.31 -3.96
N GLU A 118 -7.92 3.34 -3.38
CA GLU A 118 -9.11 3.54 -2.56
C GLU A 118 -8.84 3.39 -1.05
N MET A 119 -7.61 3.09 -0.66
CA MET A 119 -7.27 2.84 0.73
C MET A 119 -7.09 4.13 1.53
N THR A 120 -7.71 4.17 2.68
CA THR A 120 -7.48 5.21 3.69
C THR A 120 -6.21 4.96 4.49
N GLN A 121 -5.74 5.97 5.25
CA GLN A 121 -4.57 5.78 6.13
C GLN A 121 -4.81 4.71 7.19
N GLU A 122 -6.02 4.65 7.76
CA GLU A 122 -6.37 3.65 8.77
C GLU A 122 -6.26 2.21 8.22
N GLU A 123 -6.74 1.98 7.00
CA GLU A 123 -6.61 0.68 6.34
C GLU A 123 -5.15 0.33 6.05
N VAL A 124 -4.35 1.31 5.62
CA VAL A 124 -2.91 1.13 5.41
C VAL A 124 -2.19 0.80 6.72
N ASP A 125 -2.49 1.52 7.80
CA ASP A 125 -1.88 1.30 9.12
C ASP A 125 -2.23 -0.09 9.67
N ALA A 126 -3.45 -0.58 9.43
CA ALA A 126 -3.83 -1.95 9.77
C ALA A 126 -2.98 -2.99 9.03
N LEU A 127 -2.73 -2.81 7.72
CA LEU A 127 -1.88 -3.70 6.94
C LEU A 127 -0.41 -3.66 7.38
N VAL A 128 0.09 -2.48 7.76
CA VAL A 128 1.43 -2.34 8.36
C VAL A 128 1.53 -3.16 9.65
N GLY A 129 0.49 -3.09 10.50
CA GLY A 129 0.39 -3.89 11.72
C GLY A 129 0.36 -5.40 11.45
N GLU A 130 -0.41 -5.85 10.46
CA GLU A 130 -0.48 -7.26 10.04
C GLU A 130 0.91 -7.78 9.59
N LEU A 131 1.61 -7.02 8.73
CA LEU A 131 2.98 -7.36 8.28
C LEU A 131 3.98 -7.41 9.42
N GLN A 132 3.97 -6.41 10.30
CA GLN A 132 4.87 -6.34 11.44
C GLN A 132 4.67 -7.51 12.40
N ASN A 133 3.41 -7.88 12.68
CA ASN A 133 3.08 -9.03 13.51
C ASN A 133 3.56 -10.35 12.87
N ALA A 134 3.39 -10.51 11.57
CA ALA A 134 3.86 -11.68 10.84
C ALA A 134 5.40 -11.82 10.87
N ILE A 135 6.12 -10.69 10.72
CA ILE A 135 7.59 -10.65 10.84
C ILE A 135 8.01 -11.03 12.27
N ASN A 136 7.36 -10.48 13.29
CA ASN A 136 7.66 -10.74 14.69
C ASN A 136 7.35 -12.18 15.11
N ALA A 137 6.42 -12.86 14.41
CA ALA A 137 6.06 -14.26 14.63
C ALA A 137 7.03 -15.27 13.98
N LEU A 138 8.10 -14.80 13.32
CA LEU A 138 9.09 -15.67 12.73
C LEU A 138 9.90 -16.42 13.82
N GLU A 139 9.90 -17.73 13.74
CA GLU A 139 10.66 -18.62 14.63
C GLU A 139 11.96 -19.05 13.96
N LYS A 140 13.09 -18.94 14.67
CA LYS A 140 14.38 -19.39 14.16
C LYS A 140 14.41 -20.91 13.97
N ALA A 141 14.95 -21.34 12.84
CA ALA A 141 15.20 -22.76 12.61
C ALA A 141 16.20 -23.30 13.66
N PRO A 142 16.03 -24.55 14.15
CA PRO A 142 16.98 -25.15 15.05
C PRO A 142 18.35 -25.27 14.38
N THR A 143 19.38 -24.75 15.03
CA THR A 143 20.77 -24.91 14.59
C THR A 143 21.18 -26.32 14.89
N ILE A 144 21.41 -27.17 13.88
CA ILE A 144 22.04 -28.47 14.07
C ILE A 144 23.52 -28.18 14.32
N THR A 145 23.91 -28.07 15.57
CA THR A 145 25.33 -28.21 15.96
C THR A 145 25.70 -29.66 15.78
N THR A 146 26.36 -30.00 14.69
CA THR A 146 27.08 -31.29 14.56
C THR A 146 28.24 -31.22 15.53
N ASP A 147 28.02 -31.72 16.74
CA ASP A 147 29.10 -31.93 17.71
C ASP A 147 29.95 -33.07 17.15
N THR A 148 31.03 -32.75 16.45
CA THR A 148 31.99 -33.68 15.90
C THR A 148 33.00 -34.05 16.99
N ASN A 149 32.51 -34.62 18.11
CA ASN A 149 33.36 -35.24 19.12
C ASN A 149 32.64 -36.44 19.74
N GLU A 150 32.51 -37.52 18.98
CA GLU A 150 32.29 -38.82 19.55
C GLU A 150 33.32 -39.81 18.98
N PRO A 151 34.13 -40.47 19.84
CA PRO A 151 35.14 -41.39 19.36
C PRO A 151 34.48 -42.69 18.85
N ALA A 152 35.05 -43.19 17.77
CA ALA A 152 34.66 -44.35 17.01
C ALA A 152 34.20 -45.54 17.90
N HIS A 153 32.93 -45.91 17.85
CA HIS A 153 32.43 -47.21 18.28
C HIS A 153 32.06 -48.06 17.05
N LYS A 154 32.51 -49.33 17.10
CA LYS A 154 32.44 -50.38 16.10
C LYS A 154 31.03 -50.57 15.50
N PRO A 155 30.95 -51.09 14.26
CA PRO A 155 29.67 -51.25 13.55
C PRO A 155 28.88 -52.42 14.14
N GLN A 156 27.68 -52.17 14.60
CA GLN A 156 26.68 -53.19 14.89
C GLN A 156 25.67 -53.19 13.72
N VAL A 157 25.65 -54.33 13.03
CA VAL A 157 24.71 -54.64 11.96
C VAL A 157 23.30 -54.72 12.55
N VAL A 158 22.42 -53.83 12.17
CA VAL A 158 20.97 -54.00 12.32
C VAL A 158 20.31 -53.79 10.96
N THR A 159 19.69 -54.89 10.54
CA THR A 159 18.96 -55.05 9.29
C THR A 159 17.69 -54.18 9.23
N ASN A 160 17.46 -53.64 8.07
CA ASN A 160 16.17 -53.21 7.47
C ASN A 160 15.34 -52.16 8.19
N ASN A 161 15.44 -50.91 7.66
CA ASN A 161 14.21 -50.23 7.31
C ASN A 161 14.48 -49.23 6.15
N LYS A 162 13.57 -49.25 5.18
CA LYS A 162 13.50 -48.47 3.94
C LYS A 162 14.01 -47.06 4.12
N VAL A 163 15.16 -46.76 3.52
CA VAL A 163 15.56 -45.37 3.23
C VAL A 163 14.61 -44.84 2.15
N LYS A 164 13.67 -44.02 2.55
CA LYS A 164 12.99 -43.12 1.63
C LYS A 164 13.99 -42.04 1.25
N THR A 165 14.71 -42.25 0.17
CA THR A 165 15.37 -41.16 -0.57
C THR A 165 14.29 -40.30 -1.16
N GLY A 166 13.71 -39.39 -0.37
CA GLY A 166 12.93 -38.30 -0.84
C GLY A 166 13.91 -37.14 -1.08
N ASP A 167 14.26 -36.95 -2.32
CA ASP A 167 14.90 -35.74 -2.79
C ASP A 167 13.91 -34.59 -2.56
N SER A 168 14.00 -33.95 -1.39
CA SER A 168 13.28 -32.73 -1.09
C SER A 168 14.06 -31.56 -1.65
N THR A 169 14.25 -31.53 -2.96
CA THR A 169 14.46 -30.29 -3.68
C THR A 169 13.19 -29.48 -3.45
N SER A 170 13.30 -28.61 -2.47
CA SER A 170 12.20 -27.80 -1.97
C SER A 170 11.55 -27.04 -3.13
N VAL A 171 10.38 -27.48 -3.57
CA VAL A 171 9.49 -26.78 -4.51
C VAL A 171 9.19 -25.35 -4.02
N TRP A 172 9.47 -25.11 -2.76
CA TRP A 172 9.37 -23.86 -2.01
C TRP A 172 10.27 -22.75 -2.52
N THR A 173 11.49 -23.04 -2.97
CA THR A 173 12.41 -22.02 -3.49
C THR A 173 11.87 -21.38 -4.78
N PHE A 174 11.12 -22.11 -5.59
CA PHE A 174 10.52 -21.58 -6.81
C PHE A 174 9.23 -20.77 -6.55
N ALA A 175 8.42 -21.19 -5.56
CA ALA A 175 7.20 -20.48 -5.20
C ALA A 175 7.49 -19.09 -4.59
N THR A 176 8.52 -18.99 -3.74
CA THR A 176 8.94 -17.71 -3.13
C THR A 176 9.50 -16.72 -4.17
N PHE A 177 10.25 -17.22 -5.16
CA PHE A 177 10.75 -16.35 -6.24
C PHE A 177 9.63 -15.82 -7.16
N ALA A 178 8.65 -16.64 -7.48
CA ALA A 178 7.51 -16.22 -8.32
C ALA A 178 6.64 -15.19 -7.59
N LEU A 179 6.42 -15.34 -6.29
CA LEU A 179 5.62 -14.41 -5.48
C LEU A 179 6.33 -13.07 -5.30
N MET A 180 7.65 -13.10 -5.04
CA MET A 180 8.47 -11.89 -4.96
C MET A 180 8.51 -11.12 -6.29
N ALA A 181 8.52 -11.81 -7.43
CA ALA A 181 8.43 -11.17 -8.74
C ALA A 181 7.09 -10.47 -8.96
N ALA A 182 5.97 -11.05 -8.49
CA ALA A 182 4.65 -10.44 -8.57
C ALA A 182 4.55 -9.16 -7.72
N ILE A 183 5.11 -9.16 -6.51
CA ILE A 183 5.15 -7.98 -5.62
C ILE A 183 5.96 -6.85 -6.25
N VAL A 184 7.13 -7.18 -6.85
CA VAL A 184 7.96 -6.21 -7.57
C VAL A 184 7.23 -5.64 -8.79
N TYR A 185 6.51 -6.50 -9.54
CA TYR A 185 5.77 -6.08 -10.72
C TYR A 185 4.63 -5.09 -10.36
N VAL A 186 3.87 -5.35 -9.30
CA VAL A 186 2.80 -4.46 -8.84
C VAL A 186 3.36 -3.11 -8.36
N SER A 187 4.49 -3.11 -7.63
CA SER A 187 5.12 -1.89 -7.14
C SER A 187 5.78 -1.06 -8.25
N LEU A 188 6.36 -1.71 -9.27
CA LEU A 188 6.97 -1.04 -10.42
C LEU A 188 5.93 -0.47 -11.39
N ARG A 189 4.82 -1.19 -11.63
CA ARG A 189 3.74 -0.74 -12.52
C ARG A 189 3.06 0.55 -12.03
N LYS A 190 3.11 0.84 -10.72
CA LYS A 190 2.60 2.11 -10.18
C LYS A 190 3.56 3.27 -10.37
N ARG A 191 4.89 3.06 -10.21
CA ARG A 191 5.88 4.13 -10.46
C ARG A 191 5.86 4.65 -11.90
N THR A 192 5.57 3.78 -12.88
CA THR A 192 5.51 4.18 -14.30
C THR A 192 4.18 4.83 -14.72
N LYS A 193 3.21 4.98 -13.83
CA LYS A 193 1.95 5.70 -14.10
C LYS A 193 1.87 7.06 -13.41
N GLU A 194 2.85 7.38 -12.57
CA GLU A 194 2.95 8.64 -11.83
C GLU A 194 3.99 9.62 -12.42
N ASP A 195 4.71 9.23 -13.52
CA ASP A 195 5.52 10.06 -14.40
C ASP A 195 4.74 10.37 -15.72
#